data_a22c537b1c28d5a83cccc58b0119c456
#
_entry.id   a22c537b1c28d5a83cccc58b0119c456
#
_cell.length_a   1.000
_cell.length_b   1.000
_cell.length_c   1.000
_cell.angle_alpha   90.00
_cell.angle_beta   90.00
_cell.angle_gamma   90.00
#
_symmetry.space_group_name_H-M   'P 1'
#
loop_
_entity.id
_entity.type
_entity.pdbx_description
1 polymer ?
#
loop_
_entity_poly.entity_id
_entity_poly.type
_entity_poly.pdbx_seq_one_letter_code
_entity_poly.pdbx_strand_id
1 'polypeptide(L)'
;MSLMRARIARKMGRVAEVVTGNEARWFVAWRKISTEAATSSATQQLEISKFRTLEDGGTRYFADPFVFVDNDTTHVFVEELPKATGRGIISHFTLASDGSPSKVTPVLETEFHLSYPLVFSHEGTIYMLPESSASGGLDLYRAKRFPYEWEKTARLIEGHLHDATIFRHEGRWWIAAGTISLQSSSWDALSLFYAETLTGPWHAHPHNPVLIDAAAARPA
;
A
#
# COMPACT_ATOMS: atom_id res chain seq x y z
N MET A 1 -26.55 6.11 -12.93
CA MET A 1 -26.70 7.21 -11.93
C MET A 1 -25.62 7.19 -10.84
N SER A 2 -25.03 6.06 -10.46
CA SER A 2 -24.03 5.92 -9.37
C SER A 2 -22.68 6.60 -9.65
N LEU A 3 -22.08 6.42 -10.83
CA LEU A 3 -20.80 7.02 -11.22
C LEU A 3 -20.82 8.56 -11.25
N MET A 4 -21.97 9.13 -11.59
CA MET A 4 -22.15 10.59 -11.60
C MET A 4 -22.25 11.14 -10.18
N ARG A 5 -22.87 10.41 -9.24
CA ARG A 5 -22.94 10.77 -7.82
C ARG A 5 -21.57 10.69 -7.13
N ALA A 6 -20.78 9.67 -7.40
CA ALA A 6 -19.42 9.54 -6.85
C ALA A 6 -18.48 10.65 -7.36
N ARG A 7 -18.58 11.02 -8.66
CA ARG A 7 -17.82 12.17 -9.21
C ARG A 7 -18.27 13.51 -8.62
N ILE A 8 -19.56 13.68 -8.34
CA ILE A 8 -20.10 14.89 -7.71
C ILE A 8 -19.67 14.96 -6.25
N ALA A 9 -19.72 13.86 -5.49
CA ALA A 9 -19.27 13.81 -4.09
C ALA A 9 -17.77 14.13 -3.97
N ARG A 10 -16.93 13.57 -4.87
CA ARG A 10 -15.49 13.87 -4.92
C ARG A 10 -15.19 15.31 -5.28
N LYS A 11 -16.01 15.91 -6.16
CA LYS A 11 -15.88 17.32 -6.54
C LYS A 11 -16.36 18.25 -5.44
N MET A 12 -17.42 17.88 -4.71
CA MET A 12 -17.90 18.61 -3.54
C MET A 12 -16.96 18.51 -2.33
N GLY A 13 -16.32 17.35 -2.12
CA GLY A 13 -15.26 17.18 -1.12
C GLY A 13 -14.09 18.14 -1.37
N ARG A 14 -13.57 18.19 -2.62
CA ARG A 14 -12.51 19.14 -2.99
C ARG A 14 -12.93 20.62 -2.86
N VAL A 15 -14.16 20.95 -3.15
CA VAL A 15 -14.67 22.32 -2.99
C VAL A 15 -14.80 22.67 -1.50
N ALA A 16 -15.24 21.73 -0.65
CA ALA A 16 -15.30 21.93 0.79
C ALA A 16 -13.88 22.08 1.39
N GLU A 17 -12.89 21.29 0.95
CA GLU A 17 -11.48 21.43 1.35
C GLU A 17 -10.91 22.81 0.98
N VAL A 18 -11.19 23.31 -0.22
CA VAL A 18 -10.75 24.64 -0.67
C VAL A 18 -11.42 25.76 0.11
N VAL A 19 -12.70 25.62 0.46
CA VAL A 19 -13.48 26.67 1.16
C VAL A 19 -13.19 26.68 2.66
N THR A 20 -12.87 25.52 3.27
CA THR A 20 -12.62 25.44 4.72
C THR A 20 -11.15 25.57 5.09
N GLY A 21 -10.24 25.53 4.12
CA GLY A 21 -8.78 25.50 4.35
C GLY A 21 -8.28 24.26 5.08
N ASN A 22 -9.13 23.27 5.26
CA ASN A 22 -8.82 21.97 5.89
C ASN A 22 -8.42 20.98 4.81
N GLU A 23 -7.17 21.02 4.34
CA GLU A 23 -6.61 19.94 3.54
C GLU A 23 -6.51 18.68 4.40
N ALA A 24 -7.07 17.56 3.92
CA ALA A 24 -6.82 16.27 4.53
C ALA A 24 -5.31 16.00 4.47
N ARG A 25 -4.68 15.87 5.64
CA ARG A 25 -3.24 15.58 5.76
C ARG A 25 -3.05 14.11 6.06
N TRP A 26 -2.34 13.43 5.18
CA TRP A 26 -1.83 12.10 5.42
C TRP A 26 -0.43 12.19 6.02
N PHE A 27 -0.13 11.37 7.02
CA PHE A 27 1.18 11.28 7.63
C PHE A 27 1.45 9.85 8.11
N VAL A 28 2.70 9.46 8.11
CA VAL A 28 3.15 8.19 8.65
C VAL A 28 3.61 8.39 10.08
N ALA A 29 3.15 7.51 10.96
CA ALA A 29 3.54 7.52 12.36
C ALA A 29 3.89 6.10 12.84
N TRP A 30 4.83 5.98 13.77
CA TRP A 30 5.23 4.70 14.36
C TRP A 30 5.51 4.83 15.85
N ARG A 31 5.45 3.71 16.53
CA ARG A 31 5.89 3.57 17.92
C ARG A 31 6.59 2.23 18.11
N LYS A 32 7.51 2.13 19.05
CA LYS A 32 8.07 0.86 19.48
C LYS A 32 7.07 0.17 20.43
N ILE A 33 6.84 -1.10 20.22
CA ILE A 33 6.05 -1.96 21.11
C ILE A 33 6.95 -3.04 21.70
N SER A 34 6.69 -3.49 22.94
CA SER A 34 7.37 -4.66 23.51
C SER A 34 6.85 -5.94 22.83
N THR A 35 7.69 -6.99 22.83
CA THR A 35 7.28 -8.30 22.31
C THR A 35 6.05 -8.85 23.00
N GLU A 36 5.94 -8.65 24.33
CA GLU A 36 4.78 -9.04 25.15
C GLU A 36 3.50 -8.30 24.69
N ALA A 37 3.63 -7.01 24.37
CA ALA A 37 2.52 -6.21 23.87
C ALA A 37 2.09 -6.61 22.46
N ALA A 38 3.02 -7.05 21.61
CA ALA A 38 2.74 -7.51 20.26
C ALA A 38 1.97 -8.84 20.22
N THR A 39 2.13 -9.69 21.23
CA THR A 39 1.47 -11.01 21.34
C THR A 39 0.16 -10.98 22.14
N SER A 40 -0.12 -9.87 22.83
CA SER A 40 -1.35 -9.72 23.61
C SER A 40 -2.53 -9.42 22.67
N SER A 41 -3.60 -10.25 22.79
CA SER A 41 -4.88 -10.02 22.12
C SER A 41 -5.70 -8.88 22.76
N ALA A 42 -5.20 -8.29 23.85
CA ALA A 42 -5.84 -7.14 24.48
C ALA A 42 -5.78 -5.93 23.56
N THR A 43 -6.92 -5.32 23.28
CA THR A 43 -7.02 -4.05 22.57
C THR A 43 -6.18 -3.01 23.32
N GLN A 44 -4.94 -2.79 22.88
CA GLN A 44 -4.10 -1.77 23.49
C GLN A 44 -4.69 -0.41 23.12
N GLN A 45 -5.02 0.37 24.12
CA GLN A 45 -5.43 1.74 23.93
C GLN A 45 -4.29 2.50 23.20
N LEU A 46 -4.58 3.00 22.01
CA LEU A 46 -3.61 3.73 21.19
C LEU A 46 -3.32 5.08 21.85
N GLU A 47 -2.23 5.17 22.61
CA GLU A 47 -1.76 6.44 23.16
C GLU A 47 -1.03 7.22 22.05
N ILE A 48 -1.73 8.16 21.44
CA ILE A 48 -1.23 8.99 20.31
C ILE A 48 0.09 9.68 20.68
N SER A 49 0.26 10.11 21.93
CA SER A 49 1.48 10.78 22.42
C SER A 49 2.76 9.92 22.35
N LYS A 50 2.63 8.59 22.19
CA LYS A 50 3.77 7.68 22.06
C LYS A 50 4.22 7.46 20.61
N PHE A 51 3.50 8.02 19.64
CA PHE A 51 3.87 7.94 18.24
C PHE A 51 4.86 9.04 17.86
N ARG A 52 5.83 8.67 17.05
CA ARG A 52 6.68 9.59 16.29
C ARG A 52 6.11 9.73 14.90
N THR A 53 6.21 10.89 14.30
CA THR A 53 5.72 11.17 12.94
C THR A 53 6.89 11.39 11.99
N LEU A 54 6.68 11.02 10.73
CA LEU A 54 7.62 11.33 9.65
C LEU A 54 7.41 12.78 9.19
N GLU A 55 8.48 13.57 9.21
CA GLU A 55 8.45 14.95 8.76
C GLU A 55 8.29 15.03 7.23
N ASP A 56 7.28 15.73 6.75
CA ASP A 56 6.94 15.87 5.33
C ASP A 56 7.47 17.17 4.69
N GLY A 57 7.99 18.08 5.52
CA GLY A 57 8.49 19.37 5.08
C GLY A 57 7.45 20.29 4.43
N GLY A 58 6.16 19.96 4.54
CA GLY A 58 5.05 20.73 3.96
C GLY A 58 4.93 20.64 2.44
N THR A 59 5.82 19.92 1.76
CA THR A 59 5.90 19.83 0.29
C THR A 59 5.39 18.50 -0.28
N ARG A 60 5.09 17.54 0.57
CA ARG A 60 4.65 16.19 0.22
C ARG A 60 3.76 15.60 1.30
N TYR A 61 3.19 14.45 1.04
CA TYR A 61 2.54 13.59 2.03
C TYR A 61 3.19 12.23 2.01
N PHE A 62 3.12 11.51 3.14
CA PHE A 62 3.52 10.12 3.24
C PHE A 62 2.31 9.28 3.68
N ALA A 63 2.10 8.14 3.02
CA ALA A 63 1.03 7.21 3.31
C ALA A 63 1.52 5.76 3.17
N ASP A 64 0.66 4.81 3.45
CA ASP A 64 0.81 3.36 3.22
C ASP A 64 2.16 2.81 3.69
N PRO A 65 2.52 2.93 4.97
CA PRO A 65 3.80 2.46 5.46
C PRO A 65 3.85 0.93 5.47
N PHE A 66 4.88 0.37 4.84
CA PHE A 66 5.17 -1.06 4.84
C PHE A 66 6.52 -1.34 5.50
N VAL A 67 6.53 -2.22 6.52
CA VAL A 67 7.74 -2.55 7.27
C VAL A 67 8.31 -3.88 6.77
N PHE A 68 9.60 -3.88 6.45
CA PHE A 68 10.35 -5.08 6.08
C PHE A 68 11.64 -5.16 6.89
N VAL A 69 11.90 -6.30 7.54
CA VAL A 69 13.11 -6.50 8.35
C VAL A 69 14.07 -7.39 7.56
N ASP A 70 15.28 -6.87 7.34
CA ASP A 70 16.38 -7.60 6.72
C ASP A 70 17.66 -7.41 7.53
N ASN A 71 18.32 -8.52 7.91
CA ASN A 71 19.58 -8.53 8.68
C ASN A 71 19.57 -7.53 9.86
N ASP A 72 18.54 -7.61 10.71
CA ASP A 72 18.30 -6.74 11.89
C ASP A 72 18.05 -5.25 11.55
N THR A 73 17.98 -4.90 10.29
CA THR A 73 17.63 -3.56 9.85
C THR A 73 16.14 -3.46 9.60
N THR A 74 15.50 -2.49 10.23
CA THR A 74 14.08 -2.18 9.97
C THR A 74 13.97 -1.21 8.83
N HIS A 75 13.54 -1.70 7.68
CA HIS A 75 13.23 -0.91 6.48
C HIS A 75 11.76 -0.51 6.49
N VAL A 76 11.48 0.73 6.10
CA VAL A 76 10.10 1.22 5.92
C VAL A 76 9.98 1.78 4.51
N PHE A 77 9.04 1.24 3.77
CA PHE A 77 8.64 1.74 2.45
C PHE A 77 7.34 2.51 2.61
N VAL A 78 7.20 3.60 1.89
CA VAL A 78 6.02 4.48 1.98
C VAL A 78 5.64 4.97 0.59
N GLU A 79 4.35 5.23 0.40
CA GLU A 79 3.93 6.15 -0.65
C GLU A 79 4.43 7.55 -0.29
N GLU A 80 5.14 8.19 -1.20
CA GLU A 80 5.44 9.61 -1.16
C GLU A 80 4.64 10.31 -2.25
N LEU A 81 3.79 11.25 -1.87
CA LEU A 81 3.01 12.08 -2.80
C LEU A 81 3.55 13.51 -2.80
N PRO A 82 4.49 13.85 -3.70
CA PRO A 82 4.97 15.22 -3.83
C PRO A 82 3.85 16.14 -4.33
N LYS A 83 3.61 17.26 -3.64
CA LYS A 83 2.56 18.22 -4.02
C LYS A 83 2.79 18.81 -5.41
N ALA A 84 4.03 18.94 -5.83
CA ALA A 84 4.41 19.50 -7.12
C ALA A 84 3.95 18.64 -8.31
N THR A 85 3.96 17.31 -8.17
CA THR A 85 3.56 16.38 -9.25
C THR A 85 2.15 15.82 -9.05
N GLY A 86 1.69 15.70 -7.79
CA GLY A 86 0.45 15.03 -7.45
C GLY A 86 0.43 13.55 -7.85
N ARG A 87 1.62 12.94 -8.06
CA ARG A 87 1.79 11.55 -8.46
C ARG A 87 2.60 10.82 -7.41
N GLY A 88 2.05 9.74 -6.85
CA GLY A 88 2.70 8.91 -5.86
C GLY A 88 3.90 8.18 -6.42
N ILE A 89 4.97 8.14 -5.62
CA ILE A 89 6.20 7.37 -5.84
C ILE A 89 6.47 6.54 -4.59
N ILE A 90 7.31 5.52 -4.68
CA ILE A 90 7.71 4.77 -3.50
C ILE A 90 9.04 5.30 -2.97
N SER A 91 9.05 5.64 -1.68
CA SER A 91 10.22 6.08 -0.94
C SER A 91 10.54 5.14 0.21
N HIS A 92 11.76 5.18 0.68
CA HIS A 92 12.30 4.30 1.69
C HIS A 92 13.07 5.07 2.74
N PHE A 93 13.00 4.58 3.98
CA PHE A 93 13.89 4.96 5.09
C PHE A 93 14.08 3.76 6.03
N THR A 94 15.06 3.85 6.93
CA THR A 94 15.28 2.87 7.99
C THR A 94 14.94 3.45 9.35
N LEU A 95 14.62 2.57 10.31
CA LEU A 95 14.48 2.94 11.71
C LEU A 95 15.70 2.42 12.49
N ALA A 96 16.39 3.31 13.20
CA ALA A 96 17.41 2.93 14.15
C ALA A 96 16.81 2.24 15.39
N SER A 97 17.65 1.65 16.25
CA SER A 97 17.20 0.96 17.48
C SER A 97 16.46 1.86 18.47
N ASP A 98 16.75 3.16 18.47
CA ASP A 98 16.04 4.18 19.23
C ASP A 98 14.75 4.67 18.55
N GLY A 99 14.43 4.15 17.35
CA GLY A 99 13.29 4.52 16.54
C GLY A 99 13.49 5.81 15.73
N SER A 100 14.70 6.33 15.62
CA SER A 100 14.99 7.50 14.76
C SER A 100 14.97 7.08 13.28
N PRO A 101 14.30 7.84 12.40
CA PRO A 101 14.28 7.56 10.97
C PRO A 101 15.58 8.04 10.31
N SER A 102 16.07 7.31 9.32
CA SER A 102 17.04 7.81 8.37
C SER A 102 16.42 8.83 7.41
N LYS A 103 17.24 9.43 6.54
CA LYS A 103 16.73 10.26 5.46
C LYS A 103 15.81 9.44 4.54
N VAL A 104 14.64 10.00 4.24
CA VAL A 104 13.72 9.42 3.23
C VAL A 104 14.32 9.60 1.84
N THR A 105 14.35 8.52 1.06
CA THR A 105 14.94 8.48 -0.28
C THR A 105 13.97 7.81 -1.26
N PRO A 106 13.63 8.42 -2.40
CA PRO A 106 12.88 7.76 -3.45
C PRO A 106 13.62 6.51 -3.96
N VAL A 107 12.88 5.41 -4.15
CA VAL A 107 13.44 4.12 -4.59
C VAL A 107 12.73 3.54 -5.82
N LEU A 108 11.49 3.94 -6.08
CA LEU A 108 10.76 3.55 -7.28
C LEU A 108 9.86 4.69 -7.75
N GLU A 109 10.07 5.15 -8.96
CA GLU A 109 9.29 6.18 -9.64
C GLU A 109 8.92 5.69 -11.05
N THR A 110 7.68 5.95 -11.46
CA THR A 110 7.15 5.59 -12.78
C THR A 110 6.38 6.77 -13.38
N GLU A 111 5.93 6.63 -14.62
CA GLU A 111 5.07 7.62 -15.27
C GLU A 111 3.65 7.67 -14.69
N PHE A 112 3.25 6.63 -13.97
CA PHE A 112 1.96 6.50 -13.29
C PHE A 112 2.13 6.51 -11.77
N HIS A 113 1.01 6.73 -11.08
CA HIS A 113 0.94 6.75 -9.62
C HIS A 113 1.24 5.36 -9.03
N LEU A 114 2.07 5.34 -7.98
CA LEU A 114 2.35 4.17 -7.16
C LEU A 114 1.95 4.45 -5.71
N SER A 115 1.37 3.46 -5.05
CA SER A 115 1.02 3.46 -3.62
C SER A 115 1.16 2.05 -3.03
N TYR A 116 0.84 1.84 -1.76
CA TYR A 116 0.76 0.54 -1.09
C TYR A 116 1.94 -0.40 -1.38
N PRO A 117 3.18 -0.06 -0.98
CA PRO A 117 4.41 -0.75 -1.38
C PRO A 117 4.65 -2.03 -0.58
N LEU A 118 3.88 -3.08 -0.80
CA LEU A 118 4.07 -4.37 -0.13
C LEU A 118 5.40 -5.00 -0.54
N VAL A 119 6.31 -5.19 0.42
CA VAL A 119 7.63 -5.81 0.22
C VAL A 119 7.69 -7.17 0.90
N PHE A 120 8.22 -8.17 0.22
CA PHE A 120 8.33 -9.53 0.75
C PHE A 120 9.55 -10.25 0.17
N SER A 121 9.97 -11.32 0.86
CA SER A 121 11.05 -12.21 0.39
C SER A 121 10.47 -13.53 -0.10
N HIS A 122 10.99 -14.02 -1.21
CA HIS A 122 10.70 -15.35 -1.73
C HIS A 122 11.95 -15.94 -2.37
N GLU A 123 12.34 -17.16 -1.94
CA GLU A 123 13.51 -17.91 -2.45
C GLU A 123 14.80 -17.06 -2.48
N GLY A 124 15.05 -16.31 -1.40
CA GLY A 124 16.23 -15.46 -1.25
C GLY A 124 16.22 -14.18 -2.10
N THR A 125 15.14 -13.90 -2.79
CA THR A 125 14.95 -12.68 -3.59
C THR A 125 13.92 -11.77 -2.92
N ILE A 126 14.19 -10.46 -2.89
CA ILE A 126 13.27 -9.47 -2.35
C ILE A 126 12.45 -8.88 -3.48
N TYR A 127 11.14 -8.85 -3.28
CA TYR A 127 10.15 -8.34 -4.24
C TYR A 127 9.36 -7.18 -3.63
N MET A 128 8.83 -6.33 -4.49
CA MET A 128 7.84 -5.31 -4.15
C MET A 128 6.64 -5.45 -5.07
N LEU A 129 5.45 -5.38 -4.47
CA LEU A 129 4.18 -5.39 -5.17
C LEU A 129 3.43 -4.09 -4.84
N PRO A 130 3.77 -2.97 -5.48
CA PRO A 130 3.08 -1.72 -5.24
C PRO A 130 1.72 -1.71 -5.93
N GLU A 131 0.76 -0.95 -5.43
CA GLU A 131 -0.40 -0.59 -6.22
C GLU A 131 0.05 0.19 -7.44
N SER A 132 -0.37 -0.27 -8.61
CA SER A 132 -0.07 0.31 -9.90
C SER A 132 -1.30 0.35 -10.82
N SER A 133 -2.49 0.50 -10.23
CA SER A 133 -3.78 0.48 -10.93
C SER A 133 -3.82 1.40 -12.15
N ALA A 134 -3.15 2.55 -12.08
CA ALA A 134 -3.05 3.48 -13.20
C ALA A 134 -2.24 2.94 -14.40
N SER A 135 -1.43 1.90 -14.23
CA SER A 135 -0.73 1.20 -15.32
C SER A 135 -1.61 0.19 -16.07
N GLY A 136 -2.82 -0.05 -15.57
CA GLY A 136 -3.74 -1.06 -16.10
C GLY A 136 -3.50 -2.47 -15.58
N GLY A 137 -2.70 -2.65 -14.53
CA GLY A 137 -2.47 -3.96 -13.93
C GLY A 137 -1.64 -3.93 -12.66
N LEU A 138 -1.43 -5.11 -12.09
CA LEU A 138 -0.62 -5.35 -10.91
C LEU A 138 0.77 -5.80 -11.31
N ASP A 139 1.76 -4.96 -11.11
CA ASP A 139 3.13 -5.16 -11.53
C ASP A 139 4.03 -5.61 -10.38
N LEU A 140 4.77 -6.69 -10.58
CA LEU A 140 5.76 -7.22 -9.64
C LEU A 140 7.14 -6.66 -9.96
N TYR A 141 7.82 -6.14 -8.94
CA TYR A 141 9.19 -5.64 -9.03
C TYR A 141 10.12 -6.52 -8.19
N ARG A 142 11.36 -6.71 -8.67
CA ARG A 142 12.44 -7.39 -7.96
C ARG A 142 13.52 -6.39 -7.58
N ALA A 143 14.10 -6.51 -6.40
CA ALA A 143 15.27 -5.73 -6.03
C ALA A 143 16.49 -6.15 -6.87
N LYS A 144 17.09 -5.23 -7.59
CA LYS A 144 18.43 -5.38 -8.21
C LYS A 144 19.52 -5.07 -7.19
N ARG A 145 19.30 -4.03 -6.40
CA ARG A 145 20.13 -3.63 -5.28
C ARG A 145 19.23 -3.11 -4.15
N PHE A 146 18.90 -3.99 -3.23
CA PHE A 146 18.04 -3.66 -2.11
C PHE A 146 18.68 -2.59 -1.20
N PRO A 147 17.92 -1.60 -0.70
CA PRO A 147 16.52 -1.29 -0.98
C PRO A 147 16.32 -0.29 -2.13
N TYR A 148 17.35 0.10 -2.86
CA TYR A 148 17.39 1.32 -3.68
C TYR A 148 17.05 1.14 -5.16
N GLU A 149 17.28 -0.05 -5.72
CA GLU A 149 17.07 -0.27 -7.15
C GLU A 149 16.13 -1.44 -7.40
N TRP A 150 15.08 -1.18 -8.15
CA TRP A 150 14.02 -2.14 -8.47
C TRP A 150 13.84 -2.25 -9.96
N GLU A 151 13.54 -3.46 -10.44
CA GLU A 151 13.18 -3.70 -11.83
C GLU A 151 11.83 -4.43 -11.90
N LYS A 152 10.98 -4.03 -12.83
CA LYS A 152 9.75 -4.76 -13.13
C LYS A 152 10.09 -6.12 -13.72
N THR A 153 9.56 -7.20 -13.14
CA THR A 153 9.82 -8.58 -13.58
C THR A 153 8.62 -9.20 -14.27
N ALA A 154 7.41 -8.88 -13.81
CA ALA A 154 6.18 -9.45 -14.36
C ALA A 154 5.01 -8.51 -14.15
N ARG A 155 4.01 -8.62 -15.01
CA ARG A 155 2.65 -8.22 -14.71
C ARG A 155 1.89 -9.45 -14.26
N LEU A 156 1.41 -9.44 -13.03
CA LEU A 156 0.74 -10.58 -12.44
C LEU A 156 -0.72 -10.69 -12.88
N ILE A 157 -1.44 -9.57 -12.87
CA ILE A 157 -2.88 -9.51 -13.15
C ILE A 157 -3.15 -8.23 -13.94
N GLU A 158 -3.91 -8.35 -15.02
CA GLU A 158 -4.42 -7.21 -15.77
C GLU A 158 -5.67 -6.63 -15.10
N GLY A 159 -5.85 -5.32 -15.18
CA GLY A 159 -7.01 -4.61 -14.67
C GLY A 159 -6.70 -3.64 -13.54
N HIS A 160 -7.74 -3.01 -13.01
CA HIS A 160 -7.63 -2.01 -11.95
C HIS A 160 -7.81 -2.69 -10.59
N LEU A 161 -6.68 -3.00 -9.95
CA LEU A 161 -6.63 -3.58 -8.61
C LEU A 161 -6.09 -2.56 -7.63
N HIS A 162 -6.64 -2.54 -6.42
CA HIS A 162 -6.28 -1.60 -5.36
C HIS A 162 -5.82 -2.34 -4.11
N ASP A 163 -4.80 -1.82 -3.44
CA ASP A 163 -4.28 -2.28 -2.15
C ASP A 163 -4.00 -3.82 -2.15
N ALA A 164 -3.37 -4.33 -3.22
CA ALA A 164 -3.18 -5.75 -3.42
C ALA A 164 -2.23 -6.36 -2.38
N THR A 165 -2.73 -7.32 -1.61
CA THR A 165 -1.97 -8.05 -0.59
C THR A 165 -1.72 -9.48 -1.05
N ILE A 166 -0.44 -9.85 -1.19
CA ILE A 166 -0.01 -11.21 -1.57
C ILE A 166 0.35 -12.03 -0.34
N PHE A 167 -0.04 -13.30 -0.33
CA PHE A 167 0.27 -14.24 0.75
C PHE A 167 0.29 -15.69 0.27
N ARG A 168 0.80 -16.59 1.11
CA ARG A 168 0.75 -18.04 0.86
C ARG A 168 -0.26 -18.70 1.78
N HIS A 169 -1.09 -19.57 1.21
CA HIS A 169 -2.03 -20.38 1.95
C HIS A 169 -2.20 -21.74 1.25
N GLU A 170 -2.11 -22.83 2.00
CA GLU A 170 -2.24 -24.22 1.51
C GLU A 170 -1.41 -24.53 0.26
N GLY A 171 -0.13 -24.09 0.28
CA GLY A 171 0.81 -24.34 -0.80
C GLY A 171 0.69 -23.43 -2.01
N ARG A 172 -0.35 -22.60 -2.12
CA ARG A 172 -0.60 -21.68 -3.22
C ARG A 172 -0.28 -20.24 -2.87
N TRP A 173 -0.04 -19.47 -3.90
CA TRP A 173 -0.03 -18.01 -3.81
C TRP A 173 -1.45 -17.47 -3.95
N TRP A 174 -1.75 -16.45 -3.15
CA TRP A 174 -3.01 -15.74 -3.14
C TRP A 174 -2.75 -14.25 -3.22
N ILE A 175 -3.63 -13.53 -3.92
CA ILE A 175 -3.71 -12.08 -3.88
C ILE A 175 -5.14 -11.71 -3.49
N ALA A 176 -5.26 -10.90 -2.43
CA ALA A 176 -6.48 -10.19 -2.07
C ALA A 176 -6.35 -8.76 -2.58
N ALA A 177 -7.33 -8.24 -3.30
CA ALA A 177 -7.28 -6.89 -3.84
C ALA A 177 -8.67 -6.25 -3.89
N GLY A 178 -8.74 -4.95 -3.67
CA GLY A 178 -9.91 -4.15 -3.99
C GLY A 178 -10.14 -4.14 -5.50
N THR A 179 -11.38 -4.34 -5.94
CA THR A 179 -11.76 -4.30 -7.35
C THR A 179 -12.96 -3.41 -7.56
N ILE A 180 -13.05 -2.80 -8.75
CA ILE A 180 -14.20 -1.99 -9.13
C ILE A 180 -15.12 -2.83 -10.01
N SER A 181 -16.37 -2.99 -9.59
CA SER A 181 -17.44 -3.58 -10.39
C SER A 181 -18.48 -2.52 -10.78
N LEU A 182 -19.45 -2.90 -11.62
CA LEU A 182 -20.54 -1.99 -12.03
C LEU A 182 -21.39 -1.47 -10.84
N GLN A 183 -21.32 -2.14 -9.69
CA GLN A 183 -22.11 -1.85 -8.50
C GLN A 183 -21.26 -1.48 -7.28
N SER A 184 -19.93 -1.39 -7.42
CA SER A 184 -19.00 -1.15 -6.34
C SER A 184 -18.03 -0.01 -6.65
N SER A 185 -17.41 0.52 -5.61
CA SER A 185 -16.23 1.41 -5.69
C SER A 185 -14.94 0.61 -5.44
N SER A 186 -13.77 1.25 -5.54
CA SER A 186 -12.48 0.64 -5.18
C SER A 186 -12.36 0.27 -3.68
N TRP A 187 -13.37 0.59 -2.87
CA TRP A 187 -13.31 0.52 -1.41
C TRP A 187 -14.22 -0.55 -0.81
N ASP A 188 -15.14 -1.09 -1.59
CA ASP A 188 -16.26 -1.90 -1.09
C ASP A 188 -16.38 -3.30 -1.72
N ALA A 189 -15.47 -3.67 -2.61
CA ALA A 189 -15.45 -4.99 -3.20
C ALA A 189 -14.06 -5.62 -3.11
N LEU A 190 -13.98 -6.79 -2.46
CA LEU A 190 -12.79 -7.60 -2.32
C LEU A 190 -12.82 -8.77 -3.30
N SER A 191 -11.77 -8.90 -4.08
CA SER A 191 -11.55 -10.06 -4.95
C SER A 191 -10.31 -10.84 -4.55
N LEU A 192 -10.34 -12.15 -4.77
CA LEU A 192 -9.24 -13.07 -4.56
C LEU A 192 -8.74 -13.62 -5.90
N PHE A 193 -7.43 -13.79 -5.98
CA PHE A 193 -6.77 -14.45 -7.09
C PHE A 193 -5.80 -15.47 -6.53
N TYR A 194 -5.52 -16.55 -7.29
CA TYR A 194 -4.60 -17.59 -6.87
C TYR A 194 -3.71 -18.08 -8.01
N ALA A 195 -2.53 -18.59 -7.64
CA ALA A 195 -1.57 -19.18 -8.56
C ALA A 195 -0.72 -20.26 -7.86
N GLU A 196 -0.19 -21.19 -8.63
CA GLU A 196 0.76 -22.19 -8.10
C GLU A 196 2.17 -21.60 -7.94
N THR A 197 2.55 -20.63 -8.79
CA THR A 197 3.85 -19.95 -8.74
C THR A 197 3.68 -18.44 -8.57
N LEU A 198 4.70 -17.75 -8.05
CA LEU A 198 4.68 -16.31 -7.82
C LEU A 198 4.35 -15.51 -9.09
N THR A 199 4.88 -15.93 -10.22
CA THR A 199 4.67 -15.25 -11.51
C THR A 199 3.44 -15.73 -12.27
N GLY A 200 2.64 -16.63 -11.69
CA GLY A 200 1.40 -17.14 -12.28
C GLY A 200 1.57 -18.43 -13.11
N PRO A 201 0.58 -18.76 -13.93
CA PRO A 201 -0.60 -17.95 -14.25
C PRO A 201 -1.51 -17.72 -13.06
N TRP A 202 -2.03 -16.50 -12.95
CA TRP A 202 -2.98 -16.09 -11.90
C TRP A 202 -4.41 -16.32 -12.37
N HIS A 203 -5.22 -16.91 -11.51
CA HIS A 203 -6.62 -17.24 -11.75
C HIS A 203 -7.52 -16.47 -10.79
N ALA A 204 -8.57 -15.85 -11.31
CA ALA A 204 -9.59 -15.23 -10.48
C ALA A 204 -10.38 -16.30 -9.71
N HIS A 205 -10.67 -16.02 -8.44
CA HIS A 205 -11.54 -16.90 -7.66
C HIS A 205 -12.95 -16.92 -8.27
N PRO A 206 -13.62 -18.10 -8.41
CA PRO A 206 -14.89 -18.21 -9.12
C PRO A 206 -16.05 -17.43 -8.48
N HIS A 207 -15.92 -17.08 -7.19
CA HIS A 207 -16.91 -16.30 -6.44
C HIS A 207 -16.56 -14.82 -6.30
N ASN A 208 -15.65 -14.28 -7.15
CA ASN A 208 -15.31 -12.86 -7.10
C ASN A 208 -16.50 -11.96 -7.52
N PRO A 209 -16.70 -10.82 -6.84
CA PRO A 209 -16.03 -10.42 -5.60
C PRO A 209 -16.50 -11.30 -4.43
N VAL A 210 -15.54 -11.73 -3.57
CA VAL A 210 -15.84 -12.60 -2.42
C VAL A 210 -16.50 -11.86 -1.26
N LEU A 211 -16.38 -10.55 -1.23
CA LEU A 211 -17.02 -9.68 -0.25
C LEU A 211 -17.38 -8.34 -0.91
N ILE A 212 -18.58 -7.84 -0.63
CA ILE A 212 -19.01 -6.48 -0.97
C ILE A 212 -19.48 -5.82 0.31
N ASP A 213 -18.60 -5.03 0.93
CA ASP A 213 -18.88 -4.33 2.18
C ASP A 213 -17.88 -3.19 2.37
N ALA A 214 -18.36 -1.95 2.37
CA ALA A 214 -17.52 -0.77 2.52
C ALA A 214 -16.73 -0.70 3.87
N ALA A 215 -17.16 -1.45 4.88
CA ALA A 215 -16.51 -1.48 6.18
C ALA A 215 -15.44 -2.59 6.30
N ALA A 216 -15.47 -3.62 5.42
CA ALA A 216 -14.66 -4.82 5.59
C ALA A 216 -13.97 -5.34 4.33
N ALA A 217 -14.25 -4.78 3.15
CA ALA A 217 -13.73 -5.31 1.89
C ALA A 217 -12.33 -4.82 1.51
N ARG A 218 -11.76 -3.85 2.20
CA ARG A 218 -10.38 -3.42 1.94
C ARG A 218 -9.40 -4.45 2.49
N PRO A 219 -8.40 -4.89 1.70
CA PRO A 219 -7.39 -5.86 2.16
C PRO A 219 -6.32 -5.24 3.06
N ALA A 220 -6.33 -3.92 3.23
CA ALA A 220 -5.36 -3.15 4.01
C ALA A 220 -6.00 -2.53 5.25
#